data_21969874ab1554c64ade67be50b00d3e
#
_entry.id   21969874ab1554c64ade67be50b00d3e
#
_cell.length_a   1.000
_cell.length_b   1.000
_cell.length_c   1.000
_cell.angle_alpha   90.00
_cell.angle_beta   90.00
_cell.angle_gamma   90.00
#
_symmetry.space_group_name_H-M   'P 1'
#
loop_
_entity.id
_entity.type
_entity.pdbx_description
1 polymer ?
#
loop_
_entity_poly.entity_id
_entity_poly.type
_entity_poly.pdbx_seq_one_letter_code
_entity_poly.pdbx_strand_id
1 'polypeptide(L)' 'MKVLITGTTQGIGKASAELFLQNGHQVIGFDIKPSSMQNKNYTHYEI' A
#
# COMPACT_ATOMS: atom_id res chain seq x y z
N MET A 1 -13.63 0.06 -1.26
CA MET A 1 -13.09 -1.30 -1.45
C MET A 1 -11.82 -1.45 -0.62
N LYS A 2 -11.57 -2.65 -0.15
CA LYS A 2 -10.33 -2.96 0.57
C LYS A 2 -9.44 -3.80 -0.34
N VAL A 3 -8.20 -3.36 -0.55
CA VAL A 3 -7.29 -3.96 -1.52
C VAL A 3 -6.04 -4.45 -0.79
N LEU A 4 -5.59 -5.66 -1.11
CA LEU A 4 -4.37 -6.23 -0.54
C LEU A 4 -3.30 -6.28 -1.63
N ILE A 5 -2.13 -5.70 -1.35
CA ILE A 5 -1.03 -5.61 -2.31
C ILE A 5 0.27 -6.03 -1.65
N THR A 6 1.07 -6.83 -2.34
CA THR A 6 2.41 -7.17 -1.88
C THR A 6 3.44 -6.30 -2.62
N GLY A 7 4.59 -6.05 -1.98
CA GLY A 7 5.65 -5.26 -2.59
C GLY A 7 5.30 -3.78 -2.71
N THR A 8 4.74 -3.19 -1.65
CA THR A 8 4.18 -1.84 -1.71
C THR A 8 5.19 -0.71 -1.47
N THR A 9 6.45 -1.01 -1.19
CA THR A 9 7.40 0.06 -0.88
C THR A 9 8.09 0.65 -2.09
N GLN A 10 7.98 0.01 -3.24
CA GLN A 10 8.61 0.52 -4.46
C GLN A 10 7.96 -0.08 -5.69
N GLY A 11 8.24 0.54 -6.86
CA GLY A 11 7.85 0.03 -8.17
C GLY A 11 6.35 -0.02 -8.38
N ILE A 12 5.92 -1.07 -9.08
CA ILE A 12 4.51 -1.22 -9.49
C ILE A 12 3.60 -1.36 -8.28
N GLY A 13 4.05 -2.07 -7.25
CA GLY A 13 3.25 -2.25 -6.04
C GLY A 13 2.93 -0.92 -5.36
N LYS A 14 3.93 -0.06 -5.23
CA LYS A 14 3.73 1.26 -4.63
C LYS A 14 2.81 2.12 -5.49
N ALA A 15 3.03 2.15 -6.80
CA ALA A 15 2.21 2.94 -7.72
C ALA A 15 0.75 2.48 -7.68
N SER A 16 0.52 1.17 -7.65
CA SER A 16 -0.82 0.62 -7.56
C SER A 16 -1.50 0.99 -6.25
N ALA A 17 -0.77 0.89 -5.13
CA ALA A 17 -1.30 1.26 -3.83
C ALA A 17 -1.71 2.72 -3.80
N GLU A 18 -0.86 3.60 -4.31
CA GLU A 18 -1.15 5.03 -4.35
C GLU A 18 -2.40 5.32 -5.18
N LEU A 19 -2.55 4.65 -6.31
CA LEU A 19 -3.71 4.85 -7.16
C LEU A 19 -5.01 4.46 -6.45
N PHE A 20 -5.02 3.29 -5.79
CA PHE A 20 -6.20 2.87 -5.04
C PHE A 20 -6.52 3.84 -3.90
N LEU A 21 -5.49 4.34 -3.20
CA LEU A 21 -5.70 5.30 -2.12
C LEU A 21 -6.28 6.61 -2.66
N GLN A 22 -5.82 7.07 -3.82
CA GLN A 22 -6.35 8.28 -4.44
C GLN A 22 -7.82 8.15 -4.81
N ASN A 23 -8.26 6.93 -5.08
CA ASN A 23 -9.66 6.66 -5.45
C ASN A 23 -10.52 6.31 -4.24
N GLY A 24 -10.03 6.56 -3.03
CA GLY A 24 -10.84 6.40 -1.82
C GLY A 24 -10.92 4.98 -1.28
N HIS A 25 -10.07 4.07 -1.75
CA HIS A 25 -10.05 2.69 -1.26
C HIS A 25 -9.11 2.55 -0.09
N GLN A 26 -9.29 1.48 0.70
CA GLN A 26 -8.36 1.10 1.75
C GLN A 26 -7.37 0.10 1.17
N VAL A 27 -6.09 0.25 1.53
CA VAL A 27 -5.03 -0.63 1.04
C VAL A 27 -4.31 -1.28 2.22
N ILE A 28 -4.11 -2.59 2.14
CA ILE A 28 -3.26 -3.34 3.06
C ILE A 28 -2.04 -3.78 2.26
N GLY A 29 -0.85 -3.31 2.68
CA GLY A 29 0.38 -3.59 1.96
C GLY A 29 1.29 -4.53 2.74
N PHE A 30 1.97 -5.43 2.04
CA PHE A 30 2.98 -6.32 2.61
C PHE A 30 4.31 -6.10 1.90
N ASP A 31 5.36 -5.89 2.68
CA ASP A 31 6.71 -5.77 2.14
C ASP A 31 7.71 -6.12 3.22
N ILE A 32 8.90 -6.55 2.81
CA ILE A 32 9.99 -6.81 3.77
C ILE A 32 10.60 -5.50 4.28
N LYS A 33 10.33 -4.39 3.62
CA LYS A 33 10.85 -3.08 3.99
C LYS A 33 9.82 -2.28 4.77
N PRO A 34 10.26 -1.29 5.57
CA PRO A 34 9.32 -0.38 6.24
C PRO A 34 8.47 0.39 5.24
N SER A 35 7.31 0.85 5.68
CA SER A 35 6.41 1.61 4.84
C SER A 35 7.06 2.89 4.32
N SER A 36 6.85 3.18 3.04
CA SER A 36 7.26 4.44 2.42
C SER A 36 6.07 5.37 2.18
N MET A 37 4.89 4.99 2.67
CA MET A 37 3.67 5.77 2.50
C MET A 37 3.05 6.10 3.84
N GLN A 38 2.45 7.31 3.93
CA GLN A 38 1.67 7.71 5.09
C GLN A 38 0.30 8.11 4.60
N ASN A 39 -0.70 7.29 4.93
CA ASN A 39 -2.09 7.56 4.55
C ASN A 39 -2.99 6.83 5.54
N LYS A 40 -4.03 7.50 6.01
CA LYS A 40 -4.92 6.90 7.01
C LYS A 40 -5.63 5.65 6.52
N ASN A 41 -5.71 5.47 5.20
CA ASN A 41 -6.35 4.31 4.59
C ASN A 41 -5.36 3.22 4.19
N TYR A 42 -4.08 3.40 4.53
CA TYR A 42 -3.04 2.43 4.24
C TYR A 42 -2.56 1.76 5.52
N THR A 43 -2.53 0.44 5.54
CA THR A 43 -1.98 -0.35 6.64
C THR A 43 -0.82 -1.18 6.09
N HIS A 44 0.31 -1.15 6.80
CA HIS A 44 1.53 -1.80 6.35
C HIS A 44 1.94 -2.93 7.28
N TYR A 45 2.30 -4.07 6.72
CA TYR A 45 2.88 -5.19 7.45
C TYR A 45 4.24 -5.53 6.85
N GLU A 46 5.27 -5.54 7.69
CA GLU A 46 6.61 -5.96 7.30
C GLU A 46 6.68 -7.48 7.46
N ILE A 47 6.81 -8.15 6.33
CA ILE A 47 6.87 -9.61 6.32
C ILE A 47 8.00 -10.07 5.44
#